data_d72d4342669d3272392d68823e41102a
#
_entry.id   d72d4342669d3272392d68823e41102a
#
_cell.length_a   1.000
_cell.length_b   1.000
_cell.length_c   1.000
_cell.angle_alpha   90.00
_cell.angle_beta   90.00
_cell.angle_gamma   90.00
#
_symmetry.space_group_name_H-M   'P 1'
#
loop_
_entity.id
_entity.type
_entity.pdbx_description
1 polymer ?
#
loop_
_entity_poly.entity_id
_entity_poly.type
_entity_poly.pdbx_seq_one_letter_code
_entity_poly.pdbx_strand_id
1 'polypeptide(L)'
;MDYHSDRFCDASLLVHDDKQRLRALFPATWHEDDKEIRSHGGLTYGGLVLGQCVGVIETCVIVNAVVQFYREKYEANRIIVSPVPSIYHDRPADDQIFALYRCGARLFKRYVSTTIPLDKAIVLSTNRKRQVKKALKQGFSVKLYSSNVDSFWSLLAATLSERHNVHPVHSLEELQLLIARFPNNISLHLVEDTQGELVGGTLLFHTPRVVHAQYIAASSIGRKFGALDLLFTTLFEQLQARPLSEQPRYFDFGTSMENEGTEINAGLVAQKESFGGHTICYDKYVLQLS
;
A
#
# COMPACT_ATOMS: atom_id res chain seq x y z
N MET A 1 6.60 -12.50 10.81
CA MET A 1 7.69 -11.55 11.14
C MET A 1 9.04 -11.91 10.50
N ASP A 2 9.20 -13.07 9.92
CA ASP A 2 10.49 -13.56 9.35
C ASP A 2 11.16 -12.60 8.35
N TYR A 3 10.35 -11.87 7.57
CA TYR A 3 10.86 -10.94 6.56
C TYR A 3 11.56 -9.70 7.16
N HIS A 4 11.16 -9.28 8.36
CA HIS A 4 11.69 -8.07 9.03
C HIS A 4 12.41 -8.37 10.33
N SER A 5 12.77 -9.62 10.59
CA SER A 5 13.34 -10.07 11.87
C SER A 5 14.70 -9.44 12.19
N ASP A 6 15.40 -8.96 11.15
CA ASP A 6 16.68 -8.26 11.26
C ASP A 6 16.53 -6.77 11.62
N ARG A 7 15.35 -6.20 11.44
CA ARG A 7 15.10 -4.75 11.59
C ARG A 7 14.15 -4.37 12.71
N PHE A 8 13.28 -5.30 13.13
CA PHE A 8 12.23 -5.00 14.09
C PHE A 8 12.13 -6.08 15.16
N CYS A 9 12.01 -5.64 16.42
CA CYS A 9 11.69 -6.51 17.54
C CYS A 9 10.20 -6.90 17.47
N ASP A 10 9.90 -8.20 17.31
CA ASP A 10 8.54 -8.70 17.24
C ASP A 10 7.83 -8.60 18.60
N ALA A 11 6.71 -7.92 18.61
CA ALA A 11 5.82 -7.79 19.75
C ALA A 11 4.38 -8.21 19.40
N SER A 12 4.21 -9.05 18.37
CA SER A 12 2.90 -9.51 17.89
C SER A 12 2.16 -10.31 18.95
N LEU A 13 0.83 -10.20 18.97
CA LEU A 13 -0.04 -10.90 19.91
C LEU A 13 -1.03 -11.81 19.19
N LEU A 14 -1.21 -13.01 19.73
CA LEU A 14 -2.34 -13.89 19.43
C LEU A 14 -3.34 -13.77 20.59
N VAL A 15 -4.56 -13.36 20.29
CA VAL A 15 -5.61 -13.19 21.30
C VAL A 15 -6.56 -14.37 21.25
N HIS A 16 -6.67 -15.08 22.39
CA HIS A 16 -7.52 -16.25 22.55
C HIS A 16 -8.65 -15.97 23.54
N ASP A 17 -9.78 -16.62 23.36
CA ASP A 17 -10.85 -16.64 24.37
C ASP A 17 -10.56 -17.68 25.49
N ASP A 18 -11.43 -17.74 26.50
CA ASP A 18 -11.31 -18.66 27.64
C ASP A 18 -11.30 -20.14 27.20
N LYS A 19 -11.77 -20.46 26.01
CA LYS A 19 -11.74 -21.82 25.40
C LYS A 19 -10.54 -22.04 24.50
N GLN A 20 -9.53 -21.16 24.56
CA GLN A 20 -8.30 -21.22 23.75
C GLN A 20 -8.56 -21.11 22.24
N ARG A 21 -9.68 -20.52 21.81
CA ARG A 21 -9.95 -20.28 20.39
C ARG A 21 -9.33 -18.94 20.00
N LEU A 22 -8.58 -18.93 18.89
CA LEU A 22 -8.00 -17.70 18.35
C LEU A 22 -9.11 -16.74 17.91
N ARG A 23 -9.11 -15.52 18.48
CA ARG A 23 -10.11 -14.46 18.21
C ARG A 23 -9.53 -13.34 17.38
N ALA A 24 -8.26 -12.99 17.62
CA ALA A 24 -7.58 -11.96 16.87
C ALA A 24 -6.07 -12.17 16.83
N LEU A 25 -5.45 -11.58 15.82
CA LEU A 25 -4.01 -11.39 15.70
C LEU A 25 -3.73 -9.88 15.67
N PHE A 26 -2.76 -9.43 16.46
CA PHE A 26 -2.25 -8.06 16.39
C PHE A 26 -0.77 -8.09 16.01
N PRO A 27 -0.42 -7.98 14.71
CA PRO A 27 0.96 -7.85 14.29
C PRO A 27 1.54 -6.56 14.83
N ALA A 28 2.64 -6.64 15.58
CA ALA A 28 3.23 -5.46 16.21
C ALA A 28 4.74 -5.55 16.33
N THR A 29 5.37 -4.39 16.43
CA THR A 29 6.80 -4.24 16.71
C THR A 29 7.02 -3.36 17.91
N TRP A 30 8.03 -3.72 18.72
CA TRP A 30 8.51 -2.94 19.85
C TRP A 30 9.64 -1.99 19.42
N HIS A 31 9.54 -0.74 19.81
CA HIS A 31 10.54 0.30 19.61
C HIS A 31 11.00 0.80 20.98
N GLU A 32 12.11 0.25 21.45
CA GLU A 32 12.59 0.42 22.82
C GLU A 32 12.96 1.87 23.14
N ASP A 33 13.68 2.55 22.24
CA ASP A 33 14.12 3.93 22.41
C ASP A 33 12.94 4.90 22.64
N ASP A 34 11.83 4.67 21.93
CA ASP A 34 10.61 5.47 22.02
C ASP A 34 9.62 4.95 23.08
N LYS A 35 9.86 3.79 23.67
CA LYS A 35 8.91 3.01 24.47
C LYS A 35 7.53 2.90 23.77
N GLU A 36 7.56 2.50 22.51
CA GLU A 36 6.40 2.55 21.61
C GLU A 36 6.12 1.18 20.98
N ILE A 37 4.85 0.80 20.96
CA ILE A 37 4.35 -0.29 20.15
C ILE A 37 3.79 0.28 18.85
N ARG A 38 4.20 -0.28 17.69
CA ARG A 38 3.61 0.03 16.38
C ARG A 38 2.92 -1.20 15.81
N SER A 39 1.72 -1.02 15.28
CA SER A 39 1.04 -2.09 14.54
C SER A 39 1.80 -2.37 13.23
N HIS A 40 2.85 -3.16 13.33
CA HIS A 40 3.84 -3.52 12.34
C HIS A 40 4.63 -2.33 11.73
N GLY A 41 5.71 -1.93 12.40
CA GLY A 41 6.55 -0.77 12.01
C GLY A 41 7.09 -0.79 10.59
N GLY A 42 7.25 -1.96 9.97
CA GLY A 42 7.74 -2.11 8.59
C GLY A 42 6.65 -2.14 7.50
N LEU A 43 5.36 -1.98 7.86
CA LEU A 43 4.25 -2.02 6.91
C LEU A 43 3.53 -0.66 6.81
N THR A 44 2.94 -0.40 5.66
CA THR A 44 2.13 0.80 5.43
C THR A 44 0.89 0.82 6.33
N TYR A 45 0.27 -0.34 6.54
CA TYR A 45 -0.88 -0.56 7.40
C TYR A 45 -0.82 -1.94 8.05
N GLY A 46 -1.52 -2.09 9.16
CA GLY A 46 -1.60 -3.31 9.96
C GLY A 46 -2.82 -3.24 10.88
N GLY A 47 -2.62 -3.45 12.19
CA GLY A 47 -3.69 -3.43 13.18
C GLY A 47 -4.26 -4.82 13.44
N LEU A 48 -5.44 -4.87 14.08
CA LEU A 48 -6.08 -6.14 14.40
C LEU A 48 -6.58 -6.87 13.16
N VAL A 49 -6.22 -8.13 13.06
CA VAL A 49 -6.85 -9.10 12.16
C VAL A 49 -7.85 -9.89 13.01
N LEU A 50 -9.14 -9.66 12.80
CA LEU A 50 -10.21 -10.25 13.59
C LEU A 50 -10.70 -11.56 12.98
N GLY A 51 -11.07 -12.52 13.83
CA GLY A 51 -11.78 -13.71 13.41
C GLY A 51 -13.16 -13.38 12.81
N GLN A 52 -13.67 -14.23 11.91
CA GLN A 52 -14.92 -13.95 11.15
C GLN A 52 -16.16 -13.69 12.04
N CYS A 53 -16.21 -14.26 13.24
CA CYS A 53 -17.34 -14.15 14.17
C CYS A 53 -17.07 -13.15 15.30
N VAL A 54 -16.02 -12.33 15.20
CA VAL A 54 -15.73 -11.29 16.19
C VAL A 54 -16.49 -10.04 15.80
N GLY A 55 -17.37 -9.58 16.70
CA GLY A 55 -18.13 -8.34 16.52
C GLY A 55 -17.58 -7.19 17.37
N VAL A 56 -18.20 -6.01 17.25
CA VAL A 56 -17.67 -4.77 17.83
C VAL A 56 -17.50 -4.81 19.35
N ILE A 57 -18.42 -5.46 20.10
CA ILE A 57 -18.32 -5.56 21.58
C ILE A 57 -17.08 -6.36 21.97
N GLU A 58 -16.88 -7.52 21.33
CA GLU A 58 -15.71 -8.37 21.58
C GLU A 58 -14.43 -7.64 21.13
N THR A 59 -14.46 -6.92 20.01
CA THR A 59 -13.32 -6.11 19.55
C THR A 59 -12.92 -5.07 20.61
N CYS A 60 -13.88 -4.41 21.27
CA CYS A 60 -13.57 -3.51 22.39
C CYS A 60 -12.86 -4.23 23.55
N VAL A 61 -13.29 -5.44 23.89
CA VAL A 61 -12.63 -6.25 24.93
C VAL A 61 -11.21 -6.62 24.51
N ILE A 62 -11.04 -7.07 23.27
CA ILE A 62 -9.72 -7.42 22.70
C ILE A 62 -8.78 -6.21 22.72
N VAL A 63 -9.23 -5.04 22.26
CA VAL A 63 -8.37 -3.83 22.24
C VAL A 63 -7.98 -3.43 23.66
N ASN A 64 -8.90 -3.48 24.64
CA ASN A 64 -8.55 -3.21 26.04
C ASN A 64 -7.51 -4.19 26.57
N ALA A 65 -7.66 -5.49 26.30
CA ALA A 65 -6.69 -6.50 26.72
C ALA A 65 -5.31 -6.30 26.10
N VAL A 66 -5.24 -5.98 24.81
CA VAL A 66 -4.01 -5.64 24.09
C VAL A 66 -3.33 -4.41 24.71
N VAL A 67 -4.09 -3.37 24.99
CA VAL A 67 -3.61 -2.12 25.63
C VAL A 67 -3.02 -2.41 27.02
N GLN A 68 -3.76 -3.15 27.83
CA GLN A 68 -3.31 -3.52 29.17
C GLN A 68 -2.04 -4.37 29.14
N PHE A 69 -1.97 -5.36 28.24
CA PHE A 69 -0.79 -6.20 28.07
C PHE A 69 0.46 -5.39 27.75
N TYR A 70 0.40 -4.46 26.79
CA TYR A 70 1.57 -3.65 26.44
C TYR A 70 1.96 -2.66 27.53
N ARG A 71 0.99 -2.13 28.27
CA ARG A 71 1.27 -1.28 29.43
C ARG A 71 2.03 -2.05 30.50
N GLU A 72 1.60 -3.25 30.83
CA GLU A 72 2.16 -4.05 31.94
C GLU A 72 3.45 -4.78 31.56
N LYS A 73 3.50 -5.34 30.35
CA LYS A 73 4.59 -6.22 29.93
C LYS A 73 5.77 -5.48 29.32
N TYR A 74 5.49 -4.40 28.56
CA TYR A 74 6.50 -3.63 27.84
C TYR A 74 6.77 -2.26 28.48
N GLU A 75 5.99 -1.86 29.49
CA GLU A 75 6.01 -0.50 30.02
C GLU A 75 5.94 0.56 28.90
N ALA A 76 5.14 0.26 27.87
CA ALA A 76 5.01 1.10 26.70
C ALA A 76 4.30 2.41 27.07
N ASN A 77 4.80 3.52 26.55
CA ASN A 77 4.19 4.83 26.74
C ASN A 77 3.03 5.08 25.78
N ARG A 78 3.09 4.46 24.60
CA ARG A 78 2.05 4.64 23.57
C ARG A 78 1.99 3.46 22.60
N ILE A 79 0.83 3.33 21.96
CA ILE A 79 0.61 2.41 20.85
C ILE A 79 0.23 3.24 19.62
N ILE A 80 0.92 3.02 18.49
CA ILE A 80 0.53 3.56 17.17
C ILE A 80 -0.10 2.44 16.35
N VAL A 81 -1.33 2.67 15.92
CA VAL A 81 -2.09 1.72 15.10
C VAL A 81 -2.34 2.34 13.73
N SER A 82 -1.98 1.61 12.68
CA SER A 82 -2.24 1.96 11.27
C SER A 82 -3.25 0.96 10.71
N PRO A 83 -4.57 1.15 10.88
CA PRO A 83 -5.57 0.20 10.43
C PRO A 83 -5.50 -0.04 8.92
N VAL A 84 -5.90 -1.23 8.50
CA VAL A 84 -6.05 -1.55 7.08
C VAL A 84 -7.12 -0.63 6.48
N PRO A 85 -6.86 0.08 5.36
CA PRO A 85 -7.85 0.96 4.74
C PRO A 85 -9.08 0.20 4.24
N SER A 86 -10.25 0.83 4.30
CA SER A 86 -11.55 0.20 4.00
C SER A 86 -11.66 -0.43 2.61
N ILE A 87 -10.93 0.06 1.61
CA ILE A 87 -10.93 -0.51 0.25
C ILE A 87 -10.41 -1.95 0.20
N TYR A 88 -9.60 -2.37 1.18
CA TYR A 88 -9.05 -3.73 1.28
C TYR A 88 -9.99 -4.70 2.03
N HIS A 89 -11.04 -4.20 2.68
CA HIS A 89 -11.97 -5.02 3.45
C HIS A 89 -13.00 -5.68 2.55
N ASP A 90 -13.31 -6.96 2.79
CA ASP A 90 -14.37 -7.69 2.08
C ASP A 90 -15.76 -7.23 2.48
N ARG A 91 -15.90 -6.72 3.70
CA ARG A 91 -17.13 -6.20 4.31
C ARG A 91 -16.80 -4.98 5.17
N PRO A 92 -17.78 -4.15 5.57
CA PRO A 92 -17.56 -3.11 6.56
C PRO A 92 -16.89 -3.67 7.81
N ALA A 93 -15.81 -3.05 8.29
CA ALA A 93 -14.98 -3.55 9.38
C ALA A 93 -14.37 -2.38 10.20
N ASP A 94 -15.23 -1.43 10.59
CA ASP A 94 -14.82 -0.28 11.42
C ASP A 94 -14.79 -0.62 12.93
N ASP A 95 -14.98 -1.90 13.29
CA ASP A 95 -14.98 -2.38 14.69
C ASP A 95 -13.72 -1.96 15.42
N GLN A 96 -12.53 -2.09 14.78
CA GLN A 96 -11.27 -1.67 15.37
C GLN A 96 -11.20 -0.16 15.58
N ILE A 97 -11.66 0.63 14.61
CA ILE A 97 -11.64 2.10 14.71
C ILE A 97 -12.54 2.56 15.87
N PHE A 98 -13.71 1.95 16.00
CA PHE A 98 -14.62 2.24 17.12
C PHE A 98 -14.00 1.83 18.47
N ALA A 99 -13.38 0.65 18.54
CA ALA A 99 -12.73 0.17 19.77
C ALA A 99 -11.56 1.07 20.18
N LEU A 100 -10.73 1.50 19.22
CA LEU A 100 -9.65 2.47 19.45
C LEU A 100 -10.20 3.80 20.00
N TYR A 101 -11.27 4.33 19.40
CA TYR A 101 -11.94 5.53 19.89
C TYR A 101 -12.42 5.36 21.34
N ARG A 102 -13.04 4.23 21.66
CA ARG A 102 -13.50 3.91 23.04
C ARG A 102 -12.37 3.84 24.06
N CYS A 103 -11.16 3.44 23.62
CA CYS A 103 -9.96 3.45 24.47
C CYS A 103 -9.27 4.82 24.56
N GLY A 104 -9.81 5.86 23.91
CA GLY A 104 -9.25 7.20 23.92
C GLY A 104 -8.15 7.43 22.89
N ALA A 105 -8.00 6.56 21.90
CA ALA A 105 -7.07 6.80 20.80
C ALA A 105 -7.50 8.03 20.00
N ARG A 106 -6.48 8.75 19.50
CA ARG A 106 -6.66 9.95 18.69
C ARG A 106 -6.05 9.74 17.31
N LEU A 107 -6.65 10.37 16.31
CA LEU A 107 -6.05 10.44 14.98
C LEU A 107 -4.70 11.17 15.09
N PHE A 108 -3.63 10.48 14.70
CA PHE A 108 -2.26 10.97 14.81
C PHE A 108 -1.72 11.51 13.49
N LYS A 109 -1.91 10.73 12.41
CA LYS A 109 -1.54 11.12 11.04
C LYS A 109 -2.61 10.63 10.07
N ARG A 110 -2.80 11.38 8.99
CA ARG A 110 -3.69 11.00 7.88
C ARG A 110 -2.97 11.24 6.56
N TYR A 111 -2.79 10.17 5.79
CA TYR A 111 -2.19 10.24 4.47
C TYR A 111 -3.26 10.19 3.39
N VAL A 112 -3.05 10.96 2.33
CA VAL A 112 -3.92 10.94 1.15
C VAL A 112 -3.37 9.94 0.15
N SER A 113 -4.17 8.94 -0.21
CA SER A 113 -3.95 8.04 -1.34
C SER A 113 -5.00 8.29 -2.42
N THR A 114 -4.72 7.85 -3.65
CA THR A 114 -5.65 7.99 -4.78
C THR A 114 -5.99 6.62 -5.34
N THR A 115 -7.28 6.31 -5.38
CA THR A 115 -7.80 5.02 -5.86
C THR A 115 -8.75 5.21 -7.04
N ILE A 116 -8.78 4.21 -7.93
CA ILE A 116 -9.70 4.15 -9.06
C ILE A 116 -10.65 2.97 -8.83
N PRO A 117 -11.98 3.20 -8.80
CA PRO A 117 -12.97 2.12 -8.83
C PRO A 117 -12.90 1.40 -10.18
N LEU A 118 -12.69 0.08 -10.19
CA LEU A 118 -12.58 -0.71 -11.42
C LEU A 118 -13.92 -1.29 -11.87
N ASP A 119 -14.94 -1.24 -11.02
CA ASP A 119 -16.32 -1.66 -11.31
C ASP A 119 -17.12 -0.63 -12.14
N LYS A 120 -16.51 0.52 -12.42
CA LYS A 120 -17.11 1.62 -13.20
C LYS A 120 -16.24 1.98 -14.40
N ALA A 121 -16.85 2.60 -15.40
CA ALA A 121 -16.10 3.14 -16.54
C ALA A 121 -15.09 4.17 -16.09
N ILE A 122 -13.82 3.97 -16.43
CA ILE A 122 -12.74 4.89 -16.08
C ILE A 122 -12.73 6.05 -17.07
N VAL A 123 -12.88 7.26 -16.55
CA VAL A 123 -12.91 8.49 -17.34
C VAL A 123 -11.55 9.18 -17.29
N LEU A 124 -10.71 8.89 -18.27
CA LEU A 124 -9.43 9.58 -18.43
C LEU A 124 -9.62 11.06 -18.83
N SER A 125 -8.86 11.95 -18.27
CA SER A 125 -8.82 13.34 -18.70
C SER A 125 -8.36 13.47 -20.17
N THR A 126 -8.72 14.57 -20.82
CA THR A 126 -8.31 14.84 -22.22
C THR A 126 -6.78 14.83 -22.37
N ASN A 127 -6.07 15.31 -21.35
CA ASN A 127 -4.61 15.29 -21.34
C ASN A 127 -4.07 13.86 -21.34
N ARG A 128 -4.62 12.96 -20.48
CA ARG A 128 -4.19 11.55 -20.44
C ARG A 128 -4.41 10.86 -21.78
N LYS A 129 -5.58 11.04 -22.40
CA LYS A 129 -5.87 10.51 -23.74
C LYS A 129 -4.86 10.99 -24.80
N ARG A 130 -4.45 12.26 -24.71
CA ARG A 130 -3.44 12.83 -25.62
C ARG A 130 -2.06 12.21 -25.38
N GLN A 131 -1.65 12.02 -24.11
CA GLN A 131 -0.36 11.41 -23.77
C GLN A 131 -0.30 9.94 -24.22
N VAL A 132 -1.37 9.17 -24.05
CA VAL A 132 -1.46 7.80 -24.59
C VAL A 132 -1.22 7.78 -26.10
N LYS A 133 -1.92 8.65 -26.86
CA LYS A 133 -1.70 8.78 -28.31
C LYS A 133 -0.27 9.15 -28.67
N LYS A 134 0.37 10.00 -27.85
CA LYS A 134 1.74 10.41 -28.04
C LYS A 134 2.72 9.24 -27.81
N ALA A 135 2.52 8.44 -26.75
CA ALA A 135 3.30 7.26 -26.49
C ALA A 135 3.22 6.22 -27.63
N LEU A 136 2.01 5.97 -28.11
CA LEU A 136 1.77 5.06 -29.26
C LEU A 136 2.48 5.57 -30.53
N LYS A 137 2.48 6.87 -30.80
CA LYS A 137 3.20 7.46 -31.94
C LYS A 137 4.72 7.32 -31.83
N GLN A 138 5.28 7.24 -30.62
CA GLN A 138 6.69 6.95 -30.37
C GLN A 138 7.04 5.45 -30.54
N GLY A 139 6.03 4.60 -30.79
CA GLY A 139 6.21 3.16 -30.88
C GLY A 139 6.42 2.48 -29.52
N PHE A 140 6.05 3.13 -28.42
CA PHE A 140 6.12 2.51 -27.10
C PHE A 140 5.18 1.32 -27.00
N SER A 141 5.65 0.25 -26.37
CA SER A 141 4.91 -0.99 -26.16
C SER A 141 4.89 -1.38 -24.69
N VAL A 142 3.76 -1.91 -24.22
CA VAL A 142 3.60 -2.40 -22.85
C VAL A 142 3.93 -3.88 -22.79
N LYS A 143 4.80 -4.26 -21.87
CA LYS A 143 5.14 -5.65 -21.52
C LYS A 143 4.50 -5.99 -20.19
N LEU A 144 3.43 -6.73 -20.24
CA LEU A 144 2.72 -7.20 -19.04
C LEU A 144 3.43 -8.44 -18.46
N TYR A 145 3.43 -8.55 -17.11
CA TYR A 145 4.03 -9.69 -16.39
C TYR A 145 5.48 -9.98 -16.74
N SER A 146 6.29 -8.92 -16.80
CA SER A 146 7.73 -9.03 -17.06
C SER A 146 8.47 -9.67 -15.89
N SER A 147 9.51 -10.42 -16.19
CA SER A 147 10.47 -10.95 -15.21
C SER A 147 11.73 -10.08 -15.06
N ASN A 148 11.84 -8.99 -15.82
CA ASN A 148 13.05 -8.13 -15.85
C ASN A 148 13.07 -7.15 -14.67
N VAL A 149 13.18 -7.69 -13.45
CA VAL A 149 13.15 -6.92 -12.19
C VAL A 149 14.39 -6.03 -12.07
N ASP A 150 15.55 -6.52 -12.48
CA ASP A 150 16.85 -5.82 -12.37
C ASP A 150 16.86 -4.50 -13.15
N SER A 151 16.38 -4.52 -14.40
CA SER A 151 16.30 -3.30 -15.22
C SER A 151 15.30 -2.30 -14.64
N PHE A 152 14.15 -2.78 -14.15
CA PHE A 152 13.17 -1.90 -13.49
C PHE A 152 13.73 -1.31 -12.20
N TRP A 153 14.44 -2.11 -11.40
CA TRP A 153 15.08 -1.64 -10.17
C TRP A 153 16.09 -0.54 -10.45
N SER A 154 16.93 -0.70 -11.47
CA SER A 154 17.90 0.30 -11.90
C SER A 154 17.23 1.61 -12.33
N LEU A 155 16.12 1.53 -13.09
CA LEU A 155 15.32 2.70 -13.48
C LEU A 155 14.69 3.38 -12.27
N LEU A 156 14.16 2.60 -11.33
CA LEU A 156 13.53 3.12 -10.10
C LEU A 156 14.56 3.84 -9.22
N ALA A 157 15.71 3.21 -8.97
CA ALA A 157 16.79 3.78 -8.18
C ALA A 157 17.29 5.11 -8.77
N ALA A 158 17.55 5.14 -10.09
CA ALA A 158 17.93 6.36 -10.79
C ALA A 158 16.86 7.45 -10.67
N THR A 159 15.58 7.10 -10.86
CA THR A 159 14.46 8.05 -10.77
C THR A 159 14.31 8.66 -9.36
N LEU A 160 14.45 7.84 -8.32
CA LEU A 160 14.33 8.28 -6.92
C LEU A 160 15.52 9.15 -6.50
N SER A 161 16.74 8.76 -6.89
CA SER A 161 17.96 9.54 -6.64
C SER A 161 17.88 10.91 -7.31
N GLU A 162 17.54 10.98 -8.60
CA GLU A 162 17.46 12.24 -9.35
C GLU A 162 16.41 13.21 -8.81
N ARG A 163 15.25 12.73 -8.33
CA ARG A 163 14.11 13.56 -8.01
C ARG A 163 13.92 13.86 -6.54
N HIS A 164 14.30 12.93 -5.68
CA HIS A 164 13.96 12.97 -4.26
C HIS A 164 15.17 12.79 -3.34
N ASN A 165 16.35 12.49 -3.90
CA ASN A 165 17.55 12.14 -3.13
C ASN A 165 17.26 11.05 -2.06
N VAL A 166 16.44 10.07 -2.42
CA VAL A 166 16.07 8.93 -1.58
C VAL A 166 16.32 7.61 -2.31
N HIS A 167 16.46 6.54 -1.53
CA HIS A 167 16.57 5.18 -2.04
C HIS A 167 15.24 4.44 -1.91
N PRO A 168 15.00 3.39 -2.73
CA PRO A 168 13.87 2.49 -2.54
C PRO A 168 13.87 1.91 -1.11
N VAL A 169 12.68 1.67 -0.55
CA VAL A 169 12.52 1.08 0.80
C VAL A 169 13.03 -0.37 0.85
N HIS A 170 12.83 -1.13 -0.22
CA HIS A 170 13.35 -2.50 -0.36
C HIS A 170 14.71 -2.49 -1.07
N SER A 171 15.56 -3.46 -0.82
CA SER A 171 16.68 -3.77 -1.71
C SER A 171 16.21 -4.60 -2.91
N LEU A 172 17.06 -4.78 -3.91
CA LEU A 172 16.75 -5.65 -5.07
C LEU A 172 16.53 -7.10 -4.61
N GLU A 173 17.39 -7.59 -3.72
CA GLU A 173 17.33 -8.95 -3.18
C GLU A 173 16.04 -9.16 -2.37
N GLU A 174 15.63 -8.17 -1.57
CA GLU A 174 14.37 -8.21 -0.84
C GLU A 174 13.17 -8.28 -1.80
N LEU A 175 13.20 -7.51 -2.86
CA LEU A 175 12.13 -7.51 -3.85
C LEU A 175 12.06 -8.85 -4.60
N GLN A 176 13.19 -9.39 -5.01
CA GLN A 176 13.28 -10.72 -5.63
C GLN A 176 12.78 -11.81 -4.69
N LEU A 177 13.14 -11.75 -3.39
CA LEU A 177 12.63 -12.66 -2.37
C LEU A 177 11.10 -12.58 -2.23
N LEU A 178 10.54 -11.37 -2.20
CA LEU A 178 9.08 -11.18 -2.11
C LEU A 178 8.37 -11.71 -3.35
N ILE A 179 8.89 -11.46 -4.55
CA ILE A 179 8.33 -12.00 -5.79
C ILE A 179 8.36 -13.53 -5.78
N ALA A 180 9.47 -14.13 -5.34
CA ALA A 180 9.60 -15.58 -5.24
C ALA A 180 8.63 -16.20 -4.21
N ARG A 181 8.40 -15.54 -3.07
CA ARG A 181 7.45 -16.00 -2.04
C ARG A 181 5.98 -15.80 -2.42
N PHE A 182 5.68 -14.76 -3.19
CA PHE A 182 4.32 -14.34 -3.52
C PHE A 182 4.13 -14.15 -5.04
N PRO A 183 4.42 -15.17 -5.88
CA PRO A 183 4.43 -15.02 -7.34
C PRO A 183 3.06 -14.64 -7.93
N ASN A 184 1.97 -14.99 -7.26
CA ASN A 184 0.61 -14.64 -7.69
C ASN A 184 0.13 -13.27 -7.19
N ASN A 185 0.86 -12.68 -6.24
CA ASN A 185 0.47 -11.42 -5.59
C ASN A 185 1.36 -10.24 -6.00
N ILE A 186 2.44 -10.48 -6.71
CA ILE A 186 3.35 -9.43 -7.16
C ILE A 186 3.56 -9.56 -8.67
N SER A 187 3.35 -8.47 -9.40
CA SER A 187 3.58 -8.44 -10.84
C SER A 187 4.33 -7.18 -11.26
N LEU A 188 5.17 -7.33 -12.26
CA LEU A 188 5.94 -6.24 -12.87
C LEU A 188 5.42 -5.99 -14.28
N HIS A 189 5.20 -4.72 -14.62
CA HIS A 189 4.75 -4.28 -15.94
C HIS A 189 5.66 -3.16 -16.43
N LEU A 190 6.12 -3.26 -17.66
CA LEU A 190 7.13 -2.41 -18.25
C LEU A 190 6.63 -1.73 -19.51
N VAL A 191 7.27 -0.62 -19.86
CA VAL A 191 7.11 0.04 -21.16
C VAL A 191 8.47 0.13 -21.81
N GLU A 192 8.55 -0.37 -23.03
CA GLU A 192 9.75 -0.33 -23.88
C GLU A 192 9.52 0.56 -25.09
N ASP A 193 10.60 1.15 -25.57
CA ASP A 193 10.59 1.87 -26.83
C ASP A 193 10.82 0.90 -28.04
N THR A 194 10.95 1.47 -29.24
CA THR A 194 11.16 0.70 -30.48
C THR A 194 12.49 -0.06 -30.55
N GLN A 195 13.44 0.27 -29.68
CA GLN A 195 14.75 -0.38 -29.59
C GLN A 195 14.81 -1.41 -28.48
N GLY A 196 13.71 -1.57 -27.71
CA GLY A 196 13.63 -2.45 -26.54
C GLY A 196 14.16 -1.81 -25.25
N GLU A 197 14.48 -0.51 -25.28
CA GLU A 197 14.96 0.19 -24.09
C GLU A 197 13.82 0.47 -23.13
N LEU A 198 14.07 0.25 -21.84
CA LEU A 198 13.09 0.48 -20.77
C LEU A 198 12.85 1.97 -20.55
N VAL A 199 11.63 2.44 -20.81
CA VAL A 199 11.23 3.85 -20.63
C VAL A 199 10.27 4.09 -19.47
N GLY A 200 9.68 3.05 -18.89
CA GLY A 200 8.81 3.15 -17.72
C GLY A 200 8.35 1.81 -17.21
N GLY A 201 7.78 1.80 -16.02
CA GLY A 201 7.24 0.57 -15.42
C GLY A 201 6.56 0.79 -14.09
N THR A 202 5.88 -0.25 -13.63
CA THR A 202 5.26 -0.32 -12.31
C THR A 202 5.33 -1.73 -11.74
N LEU A 203 5.61 -1.83 -10.46
CA LEU A 203 5.47 -3.05 -9.68
C LEU A 203 4.17 -2.98 -8.89
N LEU A 204 3.34 -3.98 -9.04
CA LEU A 204 2.01 -4.06 -8.45
C LEU A 204 1.94 -5.15 -7.38
N PHE A 205 1.26 -4.85 -6.27
CA PHE A 205 0.85 -5.82 -5.27
C PHE A 205 -0.64 -6.11 -5.42
N HIS A 206 -0.99 -7.38 -5.50
CA HIS A 206 -2.37 -7.85 -5.70
C HIS A 206 -2.93 -8.42 -4.41
N THR A 207 -4.10 -7.91 -4.04
CA THR A 207 -4.97 -8.50 -3.04
C THR A 207 -6.30 -8.92 -3.72
N PRO A 208 -7.19 -9.65 -3.06
CA PRO A 208 -8.47 -10.01 -3.67
C PRO A 208 -9.29 -8.81 -4.17
N ARG A 209 -9.12 -7.64 -3.54
CA ARG A 209 -9.95 -6.46 -3.83
C ARG A 209 -9.20 -5.29 -4.44
N VAL A 210 -7.90 -5.19 -4.22
CA VAL A 210 -7.11 -4.01 -4.58
C VAL A 210 -5.85 -4.43 -5.31
N VAL A 211 -5.56 -3.76 -6.41
CA VAL A 211 -4.24 -3.77 -7.05
C VAL A 211 -3.54 -2.48 -6.65
N HIS A 212 -2.46 -2.62 -5.89
CA HIS A 212 -1.69 -1.48 -5.37
C HIS A 212 -0.40 -1.27 -6.15
N ALA A 213 -0.17 -0.04 -6.61
CA ALA A 213 1.09 0.34 -7.26
C ALA A 213 2.17 0.62 -6.21
N GLN A 214 2.96 -0.40 -5.90
CA GLN A 214 4.05 -0.29 -4.91
C GLN A 214 5.18 0.61 -5.40
N TYR A 215 5.57 0.45 -6.67
CA TYR A 215 6.60 1.27 -7.29
C TYR A 215 6.19 1.70 -8.69
N ILE A 216 6.49 2.95 -9.03
CA ILE A 216 6.24 3.55 -10.33
C ILE A 216 7.50 4.32 -10.74
N ALA A 217 8.04 4.04 -11.91
CA ALA A 217 9.22 4.74 -12.42
C ALA A 217 9.10 5.00 -13.93
N ALA A 218 9.69 6.10 -14.38
CA ALA A 218 9.84 6.39 -15.80
C ALA A 218 11.11 7.21 -16.06
N SER A 219 11.79 6.88 -17.15
CA SER A 219 12.91 7.66 -17.66
C SER A 219 12.46 9.07 -18.09
N SER A 220 13.42 9.97 -18.34
CA SER A 220 13.13 11.31 -18.88
C SER A 220 12.35 11.24 -20.20
N ILE A 221 12.71 10.29 -21.08
CA ILE A 221 12.03 10.02 -22.36
C ILE A 221 10.62 9.47 -22.08
N GLY A 222 10.49 8.49 -21.20
CA GLY A 222 9.19 7.92 -20.81
C GLY A 222 8.23 8.98 -20.28
N ARG A 223 8.70 9.87 -19.40
CA ARG A 223 7.91 10.99 -18.88
C ARG A 223 7.50 11.97 -19.99
N LYS A 224 8.46 12.35 -20.84
CA LYS A 224 8.22 13.29 -21.94
C LYS A 224 7.15 12.80 -22.92
N PHE A 225 7.10 11.50 -23.17
CA PHE A 225 6.24 10.93 -24.21
C PHE A 225 5.07 10.09 -23.68
N GLY A 226 4.80 10.09 -22.37
CA GLY A 226 3.60 9.52 -21.80
C GLY A 226 3.64 7.99 -21.61
N ALA A 227 4.81 7.41 -21.32
CA ALA A 227 4.95 5.97 -21.10
C ALA A 227 4.03 5.46 -19.99
N LEU A 228 3.96 6.15 -18.84
CA LEU A 228 3.09 5.76 -17.73
C LEU A 228 1.59 5.95 -18.06
N ASP A 229 1.25 6.91 -18.92
CA ASP A 229 -0.13 7.08 -19.38
C ASP A 229 -0.58 5.87 -20.21
N LEU A 230 0.26 5.39 -21.11
CA LEU A 230 0.03 4.19 -21.88
C LEU A 230 -0.07 2.97 -20.96
N LEU A 231 0.90 2.81 -20.04
CA LEU A 231 0.97 1.67 -19.12
C LEU A 231 -0.30 1.54 -18.29
N PHE A 232 -0.69 2.60 -17.57
CA PHE A 232 -1.85 2.54 -16.68
C PHE A 232 -3.16 2.39 -17.45
N THR A 233 -3.30 3.00 -18.62
CA THR A 233 -4.48 2.80 -19.46
C THR A 233 -4.61 1.34 -19.88
N THR A 234 -3.52 0.72 -20.35
CA THR A 234 -3.49 -0.71 -20.71
C THR A 234 -3.79 -1.61 -19.51
N LEU A 235 -3.24 -1.29 -18.33
CA LEU A 235 -3.50 -2.04 -17.10
C LEU A 235 -4.98 -1.97 -16.68
N PHE A 236 -5.59 -0.78 -16.73
CA PHE A 236 -7.01 -0.63 -16.38
C PHE A 236 -7.91 -1.40 -17.32
N GLU A 237 -7.67 -1.33 -18.63
CA GLU A 237 -8.40 -2.11 -19.64
C GLU A 237 -8.28 -3.61 -19.36
N GLN A 238 -7.07 -4.09 -19.06
CA GLN A 238 -6.84 -5.49 -18.73
C GLN A 238 -7.53 -5.93 -17.43
N LEU A 239 -7.48 -5.09 -16.38
CA LEU A 239 -8.11 -5.41 -15.10
C LEU A 239 -9.64 -5.42 -15.23
N GLN A 240 -10.21 -4.49 -15.98
CA GLN A 240 -11.66 -4.43 -16.24
C GLN A 240 -12.18 -5.54 -17.18
N ALA A 241 -11.31 -6.09 -18.01
CA ALA A 241 -11.66 -7.21 -18.90
C ALA A 241 -11.72 -8.57 -18.19
N ARG A 242 -11.29 -8.67 -16.92
CA ARG A 242 -11.36 -9.90 -16.14
C ARG A 242 -12.83 -10.29 -15.84
N PRO A 243 -13.11 -11.59 -15.67
CA PRO A 243 -14.40 -12.01 -15.12
C PRO A 243 -14.70 -11.30 -13.79
N LEU A 244 -15.96 -10.93 -13.54
CA LEU A 244 -16.36 -10.19 -12.32
C LEU A 244 -15.93 -10.87 -11.02
N SER A 245 -15.84 -12.21 -11.00
CA SER A 245 -15.36 -12.99 -9.84
C SER A 245 -13.87 -12.82 -9.55
N GLU A 246 -13.09 -12.41 -10.55
CA GLU A 246 -11.63 -12.24 -10.47
C GLU A 246 -11.19 -10.77 -10.57
N GLN A 247 -12.15 -9.89 -10.82
CA GLN A 247 -11.90 -8.47 -10.99
C GLN A 247 -11.67 -7.82 -9.63
N PRO A 248 -10.51 -7.17 -9.42
CA PRO A 248 -10.31 -6.34 -8.24
C PRO A 248 -11.27 -5.15 -8.26
N ARG A 249 -11.71 -4.68 -7.10
CA ARG A 249 -12.62 -3.52 -7.03
C ARG A 249 -11.92 -2.19 -7.22
N TYR A 250 -10.66 -2.12 -6.82
CA TYR A 250 -9.91 -0.86 -6.82
C TYR A 250 -8.51 -1.05 -7.38
N PHE A 251 -8.03 -0.03 -8.08
CA PHE A 251 -6.61 0.20 -8.30
C PHE A 251 -6.18 1.34 -7.37
N ASP A 252 -5.14 1.13 -6.58
CA ASP A 252 -4.62 2.11 -5.64
C ASP A 252 -3.22 2.58 -6.03
N PHE A 253 -3.09 3.87 -6.32
CA PHE A 253 -1.81 4.49 -6.67
C PHE A 253 -0.88 4.72 -5.48
N GLY A 254 -1.33 4.44 -4.26
CA GLY A 254 -0.58 4.75 -3.05
C GLY A 254 -0.61 6.25 -2.68
N THR A 255 0.07 6.57 -1.60
CA THR A 255 0.05 7.91 -1.00
C THR A 255 0.69 8.97 -1.89
N SER A 256 0.27 10.23 -1.71
CA SER A 256 0.80 11.41 -2.38
C SER A 256 1.24 12.45 -1.36
N MET A 257 1.92 11.98 -0.32
CA MET A 257 2.41 12.82 0.78
C MET A 257 3.94 12.90 0.74
N GLU A 258 4.45 14.03 1.19
CA GLU A 258 5.87 14.34 1.38
C GLU A 258 6.14 14.67 2.84
N ASN A 259 7.41 14.84 3.21
CA ASN A 259 7.85 15.25 4.54
C ASN A 259 7.18 14.43 5.67
N GLU A 260 7.34 13.10 5.59
CA GLU A 260 6.74 12.15 6.55
C GLU A 260 5.22 12.28 6.71
N GLY A 261 4.53 12.70 5.65
CA GLY A 261 3.07 12.81 5.65
C GLY A 261 2.52 14.13 6.19
N THR A 262 3.34 15.16 6.30
CA THR A 262 2.90 16.51 6.71
C THR A 262 2.49 17.38 5.54
N GLU A 263 2.98 17.10 4.32
CA GLU A 263 2.71 17.89 3.13
C GLU A 263 2.09 17.04 2.02
N ILE A 264 1.16 17.66 1.27
CA ILE A 264 0.55 17.04 0.09
C ILE A 264 1.34 17.44 -1.15
N ASN A 265 1.79 16.45 -1.92
CA ASN A 265 2.27 16.70 -3.28
C ASN A 265 1.10 16.92 -4.22
N ALA A 266 0.68 18.19 -4.37
CA ALA A 266 -0.48 18.56 -5.18
C ALA A 266 -0.34 18.14 -6.65
N GLY A 267 0.89 18.17 -7.20
CA GLY A 267 1.16 17.73 -8.58
C GLY A 267 0.92 16.25 -8.76
N LEU A 268 1.36 15.44 -7.80
CA LEU A 268 1.17 13.99 -7.81
C LEU A 268 -0.31 13.62 -7.61
N VAL A 269 -1.03 14.30 -6.72
CA VAL A 269 -2.49 14.13 -6.55
C VAL A 269 -3.20 14.42 -7.87
N ALA A 270 -2.99 15.61 -8.45
CA ALA A 270 -3.63 15.98 -9.71
C ALA A 270 -3.29 15.02 -10.86
N GLN A 271 -2.07 14.48 -10.88
CA GLN A 271 -1.67 13.46 -11.84
C GLN A 271 -2.52 12.18 -11.67
N LYS A 272 -2.66 11.65 -10.44
CA LYS A 272 -3.41 10.44 -10.15
C LYS A 272 -4.92 10.63 -10.38
N GLU A 273 -5.48 11.76 -9.95
CA GLU A 273 -6.88 12.13 -10.18
C GLU A 273 -7.23 12.25 -11.67
N SER A 274 -6.28 12.70 -12.49
CA SER A 274 -6.49 12.83 -13.95
C SER A 274 -6.68 11.48 -14.68
N PHE A 275 -6.40 10.36 -14.01
CA PHE A 275 -6.76 9.01 -14.44
C PHE A 275 -8.19 8.59 -14.02
N GLY A 276 -8.95 9.47 -13.37
CA GLY A 276 -10.26 9.16 -12.81
C GLY A 276 -10.20 8.70 -11.35
N GLY A 277 -9.10 9.00 -10.67
CA GLY A 277 -8.89 8.62 -9.28
C GLY A 277 -9.66 9.50 -8.28
N HIS A 278 -9.95 8.91 -7.13
CA HIS A 278 -10.59 9.55 -5.98
C HIS A 278 -9.78 9.32 -4.72
N THR A 279 -9.88 10.26 -3.78
CA THR A 279 -9.15 10.22 -2.52
C THR A 279 -9.66 9.11 -1.60
N ILE A 280 -8.71 8.40 -0.98
CA ILE A 280 -8.91 7.60 0.21
C ILE A 280 -7.87 7.99 1.27
N CYS A 281 -8.22 7.86 2.55
CA CYS A 281 -7.31 8.17 3.64
C CYS A 281 -6.67 6.90 4.21
N TYR A 282 -5.38 6.99 4.50
CA TYR A 282 -4.63 6.03 5.29
C TYR A 282 -4.33 6.68 6.64
N ASP A 283 -5.00 6.21 7.67
CA ASP A 283 -4.97 6.80 8.99
C ASP A 283 -3.98 6.10 9.92
N LYS A 284 -3.39 6.88 10.82
CA LYS A 284 -2.68 6.36 11.98
C LYS A 284 -3.29 6.93 13.25
N TYR A 285 -3.58 6.06 14.19
CA TYR A 285 -4.11 6.43 15.49
C TYR A 285 -3.02 6.25 16.55
N VAL A 286 -3.00 7.13 17.55
CA VAL A 286 -2.15 7.00 18.72
C VAL A 286 -3.00 6.84 19.97
N LEU A 287 -2.65 5.87 20.79
CA LEU A 287 -3.18 5.67 22.12
C LEU A 287 -2.06 5.90 23.14
N GLN A 288 -2.24 6.85 24.05
CA GLN A 288 -1.32 7.07 25.17
C GLN A 288 -1.65 6.07 26.29
N LEU A 289 -0.61 5.47 26.89
CA LEU A 289 -0.72 4.45 27.93
C LEU A 289 -0.35 4.97 29.32
N SER A 290 0.28 6.13 29.37
CA SER A 290 0.65 6.83 30.62
C SER A 290 -0.51 7.64 31.17
#